data_e83e137c3d798c2875f0c110d34ccc75
#
_entry.id   e83e137c3d798c2875f0c110d34ccc75
#
_cell.length_a   1.000
_cell.length_b   1.000
_cell.length_c   1.000
_cell.angle_alpha   90.00
_cell.angle_beta   90.00
_cell.angle_gamma   90.00
#
_symmetry.space_group_name_H-M   'P 1'
#
loop_
_entity.id
_entity.type
_entity.pdbx_description
1 polymer ?
#
loop_
_entity_poly.entity_id
_entity_poly.type
_entity_poly.pdbx_seq_one_letter_code
_entity_poly.pdbx_strand_id
1 'polypeptide(L)'
;MSEKEIRVLYVQPGKYPEERIIPNTLSASQKLVGGNIECCCPWRDSVCIVCNDSGKIDELPPNRLYGHTDFLAGSFFVCGSRRGDFVSLTDKQFAHYEKMYHLPIVFLPTPHGLLPMKCTPEQYEQFQRDGNKLKVKPIDHGER
;
A
#
# COMPACT_ATOMS: atom_id res chain seq x y z
N MET A 1 12.22 25.49 1.12
CA MET A 1 11.07 25.71 0.26
C MET A 1 10.48 24.37 -0.21
N SER A 2 9.18 24.31 -0.25
CA SER A 2 8.50 23.10 -0.76
C SER A 2 8.59 23.04 -2.28
N GLU A 3 8.72 21.83 -2.81
CA GLU A 3 8.59 21.61 -4.24
C GLU A 3 7.14 21.75 -4.65
N LYS A 4 6.89 22.30 -5.82
CA LYS A 4 5.51 22.44 -6.32
C LYS A 4 4.92 21.10 -6.75
N GLU A 5 5.76 20.25 -7.31
CA GLU A 5 5.39 18.90 -7.69
C GLU A 5 6.42 17.96 -7.11
N ILE A 6 5.98 16.76 -6.77
CA ILE A 6 6.88 15.76 -6.19
C ILE A 6 6.74 14.46 -6.93
N ARG A 7 7.86 13.72 -7.01
CA ARG A 7 7.88 12.37 -7.56
C ARG A 7 7.64 11.40 -6.41
N VAL A 8 6.63 10.57 -6.56
CA VAL A 8 6.24 9.60 -5.55
C VAL A 8 6.16 8.21 -6.16
N LEU A 9 6.22 7.21 -5.32
CA LEU A 9 5.95 5.83 -5.70
C LEU A 9 4.52 5.51 -5.26
N TYR A 10 3.63 5.30 -6.22
CA TYR A 10 2.23 5.05 -5.93
C TYR A 10 1.98 3.54 -5.93
N VAL A 11 1.37 3.05 -4.86
CA VAL A 11 1.18 1.61 -4.65
C VAL A 11 -0.31 1.35 -4.44
N GLN A 12 -0.90 0.60 -5.36
CA GLN A 12 -2.31 0.25 -5.31
C GLN A 12 -2.46 -1.24 -5.04
N PRO A 13 -3.54 -1.65 -4.37
CA PRO A 13 -3.76 -3.09 -4.16
C PRO A 13 -3.79 -3.84 -5.49
N GLY A 14 -3.06 -4.95 -5.54
CA GLY A 14 -3.07 -5.83 -6.71
C GLY A 14 -2.31 -5.35 -7.92
N LYS A 15 -1.56 -4.27 -7.82
CA LYS A 15 -0.84 -3.70 -8.96
C LYS A 15 0.62 -3.52 -8.64
N TYR A 16 1.45 -3.50 -9.69
CA TYR A 16 2.83 -3.09 -9.53
C TYR A 16 2.88 -1.62 -9.14
N PRO A 17 3.86 -1.22 -8.32
CA PRO A 17 4.03 0.20 -8.00
C PRO A 17 4.31 1.00 -9.26
N GLU A 18 3.93 2.26 -9.25
CA GLU A 18 4.18 3.11 -10.40
C GLU A 18 4.68 4.48 -9.95
N GLU A 19 5.45 5.11 -10.82
CA GLU A 19 5.89 6.47 -10.60
C GLU A 19 4.75 7.44 -10.87
N ARG A 20 4.59 8.41 -10.00
CA ARG A 20 3.66 9.52 -10.23
C ARG A 20 4.34 10.83 -9.90
N ILE A 21 4.08 11.83 -10.71
CA ILE A 21 4.46 13.22 -10.41
C ILE A 21 3.16 13.90 -10.03
N ILE A 22 3.06 14.36 -8.80
CA ILE A 22 1.81 14.92 -8.30
C ILE A 22 2.04 16.32 -7.76
N PRO A 23 1.00 17.18 -7.79
CA PRO A 23 1.09 18.46 -7.09
C PRO A 23 1.34 18.22 -5.61
N ASN A 24 2.20 19.03 -5.02
CA ASN A 24 2.53 18.89 -3.60
C ASN A 24 1.49 19.64 -2.77
N THR A 25 0.27 19.14 -2.79
CA THR A 25 -0.86 19.74 -2.07
C THR A 25 -1.57 18.66 -1.29
N LEU A 26 -2.23 19.07 -0.22
CA LEU A 26 -3.05 18.13 0.56
C LEU A 26 -4.13 17.51 -0.29
N SER A 27 -4.77 18.30 -1.15
CA SER A 27 -5.84 17.82 -2.01
C SER A 27 -5.37 16.70 -2.93
N ALA A 28 -4.18 16.85 -3.54
CA ALA A 28 -3.64 15.82 -4.41
C ALA A 28 -3.35 14.54 -3.64
N SER A 29 -2.78 14.66 -2.44
CA SER A 29 -2.50 13.50 -1.59
C SER A 29 -3.79 12.79 -1.21
N GLN A 30 -4.80 13.54 -0.81
CA GLN A 30 -6.09 12.95 -0.42
C GLN A 30 -6.74 12.21 -1.59
N LYS A 31 -6.62 12.75 -2.79
CA LYS A 31 -7.19 12.11 -3.97
C LYS A 31 -6.53 10.77 -4.25
N LEU A 32 -5.21 10.69 -4.09
CA LEU A 32 -4.50 9.45 -4.34
C LEU A 32 -4.86 8.35 -3.34
N VAL A 33 -5.04 8.69 -2.07
CA VAL A 33 -5.33 7.69 -1.05
C VAL A 33 -6.83 7.51 -0.80
N GLY A 34 -7.64 8.35 -1.38
CA GLY A 34 -9.10 8.22 -1.30
C GLY A 34 -9.71 8.72 -0.01
N GLY A 35 -9.06 9.65 0.68
CA GLY A 35 -9.57 10.20 1.93
C GLY A 35 -8.51 10.99 2.65
N ASN A 36 -8.75 11.24 3.94
CA ASN A 36 -7.77 11.96 4.74
C ASN A 36 -6.47 11.16 4.84
N ILE A 37 -5.36 11.87 4.98
CA ILE A 37 -4.05 11.22 4.95
C ILE A 37 -3.51 11.02 6.35
N GLU A 38 -2.71 9.97 6.48
CA GLU A 38 -1.85 9.72 7.61
C GLU A 38 -0.45 9.50 7.09
N CYS A 39 0.55 10.03 7.80
CA CYS A 39 1.95 9.89 7.40
C CYS A 39 2.66 8.98 8.39
N CYS A 40 3.38 8.00 7.89
CA CYS A 40 4.16 7.06 8.68
C CYS A 40 5.60 7.09 8.19
N CYS A 41 6.55 7.14 9.12
CA CYS A 41 7.97 7.18 8.77
C CYS A 41 8.67 6.00 9.46
N PRO A 42 8.46 4.77 8.96
CA PRO A 42 8.94 3.58 9.69
C PRO A 42 10.44 3.32 9.53
N TRP A 43 11.09 4.05 8.64
CA TRP A 43 12.50 3.79 8.35
C TRP A 43 13.36 4.95 8.81
N ARG A 44 14.67 4.71 8.87
CA ARG A 44 15.63 5.77 9.18
C ARG A 44 15.86 6.70 7.99
N ASP A 45 15.51 6.24 6.79
CA ASP A 45 15.62 7.04 5.59
C ASP A 45 14.69 8.25 5.65
N SER A 46 15.00 9.28 4.90
CA SER A 46 14.18 10.51 4.85
C SER A 46 13.03 10.33 3.87
N VAL A 47 12.17 9.37 4.16
CA VAL A 47 10.98 9.09 3.36
C VAL A 47 9.82 8.85 4.31
N CYS A 48 8.62 9.00 3.80
CA CYS A 48 7.43 8.63 4.54
C CYS A 48 6.42 7.94 3.63
N ILE A 49 5.56 7.16 4.28
CA ILE A 49 4.40 6.55 3.65
C ILE A 49 3.22 7.46 3.92
N VAL A 50 2.47 7.80 2.86
CA VAL A 50 1.25 8.59 2.99
C VAL A 50 0.09 7.68 2.63
N CYS A 51 -0.79 7.42 3.57
CA CYS A 51 -1.87 6.45 3.42
C CYS A 51 -3.19 7.05 3.90
N ASN A 52 -4.27 6.31 3.68
CA ASN A 52 -5.60 6.71 4.15
C ASN A 52 -5.65 6.49 5.66
N ASP A 53 -6.08 7.50 6.42
CA ASP A 53 -6.03 7.43 7.89
C ASP A 53 -7.13 6.56 8.49
N SER A 54 -8.11 6.16 7.69
CA SER A 54 -9.20 5.30 8.17
C SER A 54 -9.38 4.08 7.27
N GLY A 55 -8.35 3.67 6.55
CA GLY A 55 -8.47 2.59 5.56
C GLY A 55 -8.98 1.28 6.14
N LYS A 56 -8.50 0.89 7.32
CA LYS A 56 -8.94 -0.35 7.94
C LYS A 56 -10.38 -0.24 8.45
N ILE A 57 -10.73 0.90 9.03
CA ILE A 57 -12.08 1.13 9.52
C ILE A 57 -13.08 1.12 8.37
N ASP A 58 -12.69 1.72 7.25
CA ASP A 58 -13.52 1.77 6.06
C ASP A 58 -13.43 0.50 5.22
N GLU A 59 -12.67 -0.49 5.68
CA GLU A 59 -12.54 -1.80 5.04
C GLU A 59 -12.00 -1.70 3.61
N LEU A 60 -11.07 -0.78 3.39
CA LEU A 60 -10.36 -0.74 2.11
C LEU A 60 -9.51 -1.99 1.94
N PRO A 61 -9.27 -2.43 0.71
CA PRO A 61 -8.53 -3.67 0.50
C PRO A 61 -7.14 -3.61 1.11
N PRO A 62 -6.70 -4.69 1.80
CA PRO A 62 -5.31 -4.77 2.24
C PRO A 62 -4.38 -4.68 1.04
N ASN A 63 -3.29 -3.95 1.19
CA ASN A 63 -2.41 -3.64 0.06
C ASN A 63 -1.03 -4.28 0.21
N ARG A 64 -0.26 -3.79 1.17
CA ARG A 64 1.11 -4.29 1.41
C ARG A 64 1.31 -4.45 2.91
N LEU A 65 2.31 -5.23 3.28
CA LEU A 65 2.66 -5.40 4.69
C LEU A 65 3.25 -4.13 5.26
N TYR A 66 2.97 -3.89 6.53
CA TYR A 66 3.56 -2.81 7.31
C TYR A 66 4.16 -3.44 8.55
N GLY A 67 5.51 -3.55 8.57
CA GLY A 67 6.17 -4.30 9.62
C GLY A 67 5.92 -5.79 9.46
N HIS A 68 5.93 -6.52 10.57
CA HIS A 68 5.82 -7.97 10.55
C HIS A 68 4.40 -8.48 10.72
N THR A 69 3.53 -7.70 11.33
CA THR A 69 2.22 -8.19 11.74
C THR A 69 1.06 -7.32 11.28
N ASP A 70 1.35 -6.24 10.54
CA ASP A 70 0.32 -5.30 10.14
C ASP A 70 0.35 -5.10 8.63
N PHE A 71 -0.63 -4.36 8.13
CA PHE A 71 -0.72 -4.06 6.70
C PHE A 71 -1.29 -2.67 6.50
N LEU A 72 -1.03 -2.13 5.31
CA LEU A 72 -1.62 -0.88 4.84
C LEU A 72 -2.87 -1.22 4.03
N ALA A 73 -3.97 -0.56 4.33
CA ALA A 73 -5.24 -0.78 3.64
C ALA A 73 -5.49 0.36 2.66
N GLY A 74 -5.84 0.01 1.42
CA GLY A 74 -6.06 0.98 0.36
C GLY A 74 -4.77 1.42 -0.30
N SER A 75 -4.91 2.32 -1.26
CA SER A 75 -3.77 2.87 -1.98
C SER A 75 -2.96 3.78 -1.08
N PHE A 76 -1.65 3.79 -1.30
CA PHE A 76 -0.75 4.69 -0.56
C PHE A 76 0.36 5.12 -1.49
N PHE A 77 1.15 6.10 -1.05
CA PHE A 77 2.34 6.44 -1.80
C PHE A 77 3.51 6.68 -0.85
N VAL A 78 4.71 6.56 -1.40
CA VAL A 78 5.95 6.83 -0.68
C VAL A 78 6.56 8.08 -1.29
N CYS A 79 6.97 9.01 -0.45
CA CYS A 79 7.61 10.23 -0.91
C CYS A 79 8.78 10.55 0.02
N GLY A 80 9.62 11.51 -0.40
CA GLY A 80 10.68 12.00 0.46
C GLY A 80 10.12 12.92 1.53
N SER A 81 10.88 13.07 2.60
CA SER A 81 10.50 13.93 3.72
C SER A 81 11.71 14.76 4.12
N ARG A 82 11.51 16.07 4.25
CA ARG A 82 12.58 16.97 4.68
C ARG A 82 11.96 18.06 5.53
N ARG A 83 12.36 18.09 6.80
CA ARG A 83 11.93 19.13 7.74
C ARG A 83 10.41 19.30 7.76
N GLY A 84 9.69 18.17 7.71
CA GLY A 84 8.23 18.18 7.76
C GLY A 84 7.55 18.40 6.42
N ASP A 85 8.29 18.66 5.35
CA ASP A 85 7.72 18.84 4.01
C ASP A 85 7.86 17.56 3.21
N PHE A 86 6.89 17.28 2.36
CA PHE A 86 7.02 16.23 1.36
C PHE A 86 7.92 16.73 0.25
N VAL A 87 8.85 15.89 -0.17
CA VAL A 87 9.74 16.20 -1.29
C VAL A 87 9.79 14.97 -2.20
N SER A 88 10.34 15.16 -3.40
CA SER A 88 10.48 14.06 -4.35
C SER A 88 11.38 12.96 -3.80
N LEU A 89 11.08 11.72 -4.15
CA LEU A 89 12.04 10.64 -3.94
C LEU A 89 13.26 10.87 -4.82
N THR A 90 14.44 10.57 -4.29
CA THR A 90 15.63 10.50 -5.12
C THR A 90 15.57 9.22 -5.97
N ASP A 91 16.39 9.15 -7.01
CA ASP A 91 16.45 7.94 -7.84
C ASP A 91 16.77 6.70 -7.02
N LYS A 92 17.70 6.84 -6.07
CA LYS A 92 18.09 5.72 -5.21
C LYS A 92 16.94 5.30 -4.30
N GLN A 93 16.24 6.25 -3.71
CA GLN A 93 15.09 5.96 -2.87
C GLN A 93 13.98 5.30 -3.69
N PHE A 94 13.70 5.85 -4.85
CA PHE A 94 12.66 5.28 -5.72
C PHE A 94 12.96 3.82 -6.04
N ALA A 95 14.18 3.52 -6.46
CA ALA A 95 14.56 2.17 -6.81
C ALA A 95 14.44 1.22 -5.60
N HIS A 96 14.84 1.70 -4.43
CA HIS A 96 14.80 0.88 -3.22
C HIS A 96 13.36 0.50 -2.84
N TYR A 97 12.46 1.48 -2.83
CA TYR A 97 11.08 1.23 -2.39
C TYR A 97 10.25 0.56 -3.47
N GLU A 98 10.55 0.82 -4.74
CA GLU A 98 9.92 0.09 -5.83
C GLU A 98 10.23 -1.40 -5.70
N LYS A 99 11.47 -1.74 -5.42
CA LYS A 99 11.85 -3.14 -5.24
C LYS A 99 11.16 -3.75 -4.02
N MET A 100 11.08 -2.99 -2.94
CA MET A 100 10.45 -3.47 -1.71
C MET A 100 8.97 -3.81 -1.93
N TYR A 101 8.26 -2.98 -2.67
CA TYR A 101 6.81 -3.13 -2.87
C TYR A 101 6.44 -3.69 -4.24
N HIS A 102 7.42 -4.24 -4.96
CA HIS A 102 7.21 -4.62 -6.36
C HIS A 102 6.02 -5.55 -6.55
N LEU A 103 5.94 -6.62 -5.78
CA LEU A 103 4.89 -7.62 -5.97
C LEU A 103 3.66 -7.30 -5.10
N PRO A 104 2.48 -7.37 -5.69
CA PRO A 104 1.24 -7.33 -4.91
C PRO A 104 1.20 -8.46 -3.89
N ILE A 105 0.33 -8.31 -2.91
CA ILE A 105 0.13 -9.32 -1.87
C ILE A 105 -1.36 -9.61 -1.78
N VAL A 106 -1.71 -10.91 -1.79
CA VAL A 106 -3.05 -11.34 -1.41
C VAL A 106 -3.01 -11.74 0.06
N PHE A 107 -4.07 -11.42 0.77
CA PHE A 107 -4.19 -11.73 2.19
C PHE A 107 -5.29 -12.77 2.33
N LEU A 108 -4.88 -14.02 2.55
CA LEU A 108 -5.81 -15.14 2.61
C LEU A 108 -6.30 -15.34 4.04
N PRO A 109 -7.60 -15.44 4.25
CA PRO A 109 -8.11 -15.69 5.59
C PRO A 109 -7.75 -17.10 6.05
N THR A 110 -7.29 -17.22 7.29
CA THR A 110 -7.00 -18.49 7.92
C THR A 110 -7.59 -18.47 9.33
N PRO A 111 -7.66 -19.63 10.00
CA PRO A 111 -8.13 -19.63 11.40
C PRO A 111 -7.28 -18.78 12.34
N HIS A 112 -6.04 -18.49 11.95
CA HIS A 112 -5.12 -17.72 12.79
C HIS A 112 -4.93 -16.29 12.31
N GLY A 113 -5.76 -15.81 11.38
CA GLY A 113 -5.67 -14.49 10.83
C GLY A 113 -5.38 -14.52 9.34
N LEU A 114 -4.91 -13.41 8.82
CA LEU A 114 -4.66 -13.28 7.40
C LEU A 114 -3.25 -13.77 7.07
N LEU A 115 -3.15 -14.59 6.03
CA LEU A 115 -1.87 -15.10 5.52
C LEU A 115 -1.47 -14.28 4.30
N PRO A 116 -0.39 -13.49 4.38
CA PRO A 116 0.05 -12.71 3.22
C PRO A 116 0.83 -13.58 2.24
N MET A 117 0.53 -13.44 0.96
CA MET A 117 1.25 -14.16 -0.10
C MET A 117 1.55 -13.23 -1.24
N LYS A 118 2.81 -13.16 -1.64
CA LYS A 118 3.21 -12.37 -2.81
C LYS A 118 2.67 -13.00 -4.08
N CYS A 119 2.29 -12.17 -5.03
CA CYS A 119 1.73 -12.64 -6.28
C CYS A 119 1.95 -11.61 -7.39
N THR A 120 1.65 -12.01 -8.61
CA THR A 120 1.62 -11.07 -9.73
C THR A 120 0.25 -10.38 -9.77
N PRO A 121 0.13 -9.26 -10.52
CA PRO A 121 -1.20 -8.64 -10.68
C PRO A 121 -2.23 -9.59 -11.27
N GLU A 122 -1.83 -10.45 -12.20
CA GLU A 122 -2.74 -11.43 -12.78
C GLU A 122 -3.23 -12.44 -11.77
N GLN A 123 -2.31 -12.91 -10.93
CA GLN A 123 -2.68 -13.83 -9.84
C GLN A 123 -3.58 -13.15 -8.82
N TYR A 124 -3.30 -11.88 -8.53
CA TYR A 124 -4.14 -11.12 -7.60
C TYR A 124 -5.58 -11.07 -8.11
N GLU A 125 -5.77 -10.73 -9.39
CA GLU A 125 -7.09 -10.71 -9.99
C GLU A 125 -7.77 -12.07 -9.94
N GLN A 126 -6.98 -13.12 -10.20
CA GLN A 126 -7.49 -14.48 -10.12
C GLN A 126 -8.02 -14.80 -8.71
N PHE A 127 -7.25 -14.46 -7.70
CA PHE A 127 -7.69 -14.65 -6.31
C PHE A 127 -8.94 -13.83 -6.01
N GLN A 128 -9.06 -12.63 -6.54
CA GLN A 128 -10.25 -11.82 -6.30
C GLN A 128 -11.48 -12.44 -6.95
N ARG A 129 -11.34 -12.96 -8.16
CA ARG A 129 -12.45 -13.63 -8.83
C ARG A 129 -12.89 -14.90 -8.11
N ASP A 130 -11.93 -15.64 -7.59
CA ASP A 130 -12.19 -16.93 -6.92
C ASP A 130 -12.35 -16.77 -5.42
N GLY A 131 -12.26 -15.53 -4.92
CA GLY A 131 -12.19 -15.29 -3.49
C GLY A 131 -13.39 -15.78 -2.71
N ASN A 132 -14.59 -15.66 -3.30
CA ASN A 132 -15.79 -16.11 -2.63
C ASN A 132 -15.78 -17.63 -2.44
N LYS A 133 -15.28 -18.34 -3.43
CA LYS A 133 -15.16 -19.79 -3.33
C LYS A 133 -14.15 -20.18 -2.26
N LEU A 134 -13.01 -19.48 -2.23
CA LEU A 134 -11.97 -19.75 -1.26
C LEU A 134 -12.44 -19.46 0.16
N LYS A 135 -13.22 -18.42 0.34
CA LYS A 135 -13.73 -18.07 1.66
C LYS A 135 -14.67 -19.12 2.20
N VAL A 136 -15.46 -19.74 1.34
CA VAL A 136 -16.41 -20.75 1.77
C VAL A 136 -15.71 -22.04 2.15
N LYS A 137 -14.79 -22.51 1.30
CA LYS A 137 -14.14 -23.79 1.49
C LYS A 137 -13.31 -23.89 2.78
N PRO A 138 -12.43 -22.92 3.09
CA PRO A 138 -11.63 -23.05 4.30
C PRO A 138 -12.46 -23.05 5.58
N ILE A 139 -13.58 -22.38 5.54
CA ILE A 139 -14.44 -22.26 6.71
C ILE A 139 -15.18 -23.56 6.96
N ASP A 140 -15.44 -24.29 5.90
CA ASP A 140 -16.26 -25.49 6.00
C ASP A 140 -15.59 -26.64 6.68
N HIS A 141 -14.33 -26.64 6.79
CA HIS A 141 -13.73 -27.74 7.42
C HIS A 141 -13.35 -27.54 8.76
N GLY A 142 -13.63 -27.65 8.35
CA GLY A 142 -13.58 -27.58 9.37
C GLY A 142 -13.27 -27.77 10.02
N GLU A 143 -13.43 -27.85 9.38
CA GLU A 143 -13.63 -27.86 9.84
C GLU A 143 -13.60 -28.25 10.28
N ARG A 144 -13.55 -28.59 10.00
CA ARG A 144 -13.80 -28.94 10.35
C ARG A 144 -13.57 -29.34 10.84
#